data_cd309235f514a3f21b51535fd4541c77
#
_entry.id   cd309235f514a3f21b51535fd4541c77
#
_cell.length_a   1.000
_cell.length_b   1.000
_cell.length_c   1.000
_cell.angle_alpha   90.00
_cell.angle_beta   90.00
_cell.angle_gamma   90.00
#
_symmetry.space_group_name_H-M   'P 1'
#
loop_
_entity.id
_entity.type
_entity.pdbx_description
1 polymer ?
#
loop_
_entity_poly.entity_id
_entity_poly.type
_entity_poly.pdbx_seq_one_letter_code
_entity_poly.pdbx_strand_id
1 'polypeptide(L)'
;MGKSSKISKSKQVARQIKAPIQKAIHKVHNKLRFYRPKTRKTVSVRTTLSSIGKEIKRKEKQALDYSKILIQPISSDKNIHKMEKQNTLTFLVSKNATKGQIKTSFAKLYNVKVRKVNTLRTPEGKKKAFIRLQGDKDALGIASKIGLL
;
A
#
# COMPACT_ATOMS: atom_id res chain seq x y z
N MET A 1 32.61 -5.70 -51.88
CA MET A 1 31.77 -5.03 -50.83
C MET A 1 32.26 -5.38 -49.42
N GLY A 2 33.52 -5.20 -49.03
CA GLY A 2 34.03 -5.62 -47.71
C GLY A 2 34.82 -4.57 -46.90
N LYS A 3 35.01 -3.36 -47.44
CA LYS A 3 35.88 -2.36 -46.77
C LYS A 3 35.14 -1.37 -45.81
N SER A 4 33.84 -1.22 -45.93
CA SER A 4 33.06 -0.25 -45.14
C SER A 4 32.90 -0.66 -43.67
N SER A 5 32.74 -1.96 -43.34
CA SER A 5 32.49 -2.43 -41.98
C SER A 5 33.70 -2.35 -41.04
N LYS A 6 34.92 -2.49 -41.59
CA LYS A 6 36.17 -2.43 -40.81
C LYS A 6 36.48 -1.00 -40.33
N ILE A 7 36.20 0.00 -41.17
CA ILE A 7 36.44 1.43 -40.84
C ILE A 7 35.47 1.93 -39.74
N SER A 8 34.26 1.42 -39.71
CA SER A 8 33.29 1.83 -38.65
C SER A 8 33.67 1.28 -37.26
N LYS A 9 34.17 0.03 -37.22
CA LYS A 9 34.64 -0.60 -35.97
C LYS A 9 35.87 0.10 -35.41
N SER A 10 36.88 0.44 -36.28
CA SER A 10 38.07 1.17 -35.83
C SER A 10 37.73 2.56 -35.26
N LYS A 11 36.79 3.27 -35.87
CA LYS A 11 36.30 4.56 -35.33
C LYS A 11 35.58 4.43 -33.98
N GLN A 12 34.84 3.34 -33.77
CA GLN A 12 34.20 3.08 -32.46
C GLN A 12 35.24 2.78 -31.39
N VAL A 13 36.23 1.95 -31.67
CA VAL A 13 37.32 1.65 -30.73
C VAL A 13 38.12 2.90 -30.42
N ALA A 14 38.45 3.74 -31.40
CA ALA A 14 39.15 5.00 -31.19
C ALA A 14 38.35 5.99 -30.30
N ARG A 15 37.01 6.02 -30.41
CA ARG A 15 36.15 6.80 -29.52
C ARG A 15 36.18 6.28 -28.10
N GLN A 16 36.16 4.96 -27.89
CA GLN A 16 36.26 4.34 -26.58
C GLN A 16 37.60 4.62 -25.89
N ILE A 17 38.71 4.59 -26.64
CA ILE A 17 40.04 4.88 -26.11
C ILE A 17 40.19 6.36 -25.77
N LYS A 18 39.62 7.27 -26.57
CA LYS A 18 39.66 8.72 -26.35
C LYS A 18 38.66 9.21 -25.28
N ALA A 19 37.71 8.37 -24.88
CA ALA A 19 36.77 8.76 -23.82
C ALA A 19 37.54 8.99 -22.51
N PRO A 20 37.45 10.14 -21.87
CA PRO A 20 38.09 10.37 -20.60
C PRO A 20 37.61 9.35 -19.58
N ILE A 21 38.53 8.67 -18.92
CA ILE A 21 38.19 7.77 -17.80
C ILE A 21 37.59 8.64 -16.70
N GLN A 22 36.28 8.62 -16.58
CA GLN A 22 35.62 9.29 -15.49
C GLN A 22 35.95 8.54 -14.20
N LYS A 23 36.92 9.05 -13.44
CA LYS A 23 37.19 8.56 -12.09
C LYS A 23 35.91 8.78 -11.27
N ALA A 24 35.36 7.73 -10.73
CA ALA A 24 34.25 7.82 -9.79
C ALA A 24 34.72 8.65 -8.58
N ILE A 25 34.22 9.87 -8.47
CA ILE A 25 34.51 10.74 -7.33
C ILE A 25 33.63 10.27 -6.18
N HIS A 26 34.21 9.50 -5.27
CA HIS A 26 33.53 9.11 -4.04
C HIS A 26 33.47 10.31 -3.10
N LYS A 27 32.28 10.80 -2.83
CA LYS A 27 32.08 11.84 -1.80
C LYS A 27 32.29 11.20 -0.42
N VAL A 28 33.29 11.68 0.30
CA VAL A 28 33.53 11.28 1.69
C VAL A 28 32.67 12.17 2.61
N HIS A 29 31.90 11.56 3.48
CA HIS A 29 31.07 12.26 4.47
C HIS A 29 31.79 12.29 5.81
N ASN A 30 32.45 13.43 6.12
CA ASN A 30 33.22 13.59 7.38
C ASN A 30 32.36 14.11 8.55
N LYS A 31 31.04 14.28 8.37
CA LYS A 31 30.14 14.77 9.39
C LYS A 31 29.65 13.63 10.27
N LEU A 32 29.56 13.84 11.59
CA LEU A 32 29.01 12.88 12.56
C LEU A 32 27.54 12.53 12.27
N ARG A 33 26.74 13.48 11.75
CA ARG A 33 25.38 13.24 11.31
C ARG A 33 25.35 12.91 9.83
N PHE A 34 24.85 11.73 9.53
CA PHE A 34 24.62 11.27 8.16
C PHE A 34 23.14 11.48 7.80
N TYR A 35 22.88 12.37 6.84
CA TYR A 35 21.57 12.50 6.20
C TYR A 35 21.61 11.79 4.87
N ARG A 36 20.65 10.93 4.59
CA ARG A 36 20.56 10.21 3.32
C ARG A 36 20.65 11.22 2.15
N PRO A 37 21.67 11.13 1.29
CA PRO A 37 21.82 12.08 0.16
C PRO A 37 20.68 11.90 -0.84
N LYS A 38 20.24 12.99 -1.44
CA LYS A 38 19.31 12.96 -2.57
C LYS A 38 20.06 12.51 -3.81
N THR A 39 19.90 11.23 -4.19
CA THR A 39 20.49 10.66 -5.40
C THR A 39 19.48 10.66 -6.54
N ARG A 40 19.96 10.54 -7.79
CA ARG A 40 19.11 10.38 -8.96
C ARG A 40 18.29 9.09 -8.79
N LYS A 41 16.97 9.19 -8.92
CA LYS A 41 16.11 8.00 -8.94
C LYS A 41 16.33 7.28 -10.26
N THR A 42 16.76 6.02 -10.20
CA THR A 42 16.82 5.15 -11.38
C THR A 42 15.41 4.81 -11.82
N VAL A 43 15.15 4.88 -13.12
CA VAL A 43 13.87 4.45 -13.69
C VAL A 43 13.76 2.95 -13.46
N SER A 44 12.69 2.50 -12.78
CA SER A 44 12.51 1.07 -12.54
C SER A 44 12.30 0.34 -13.86
N VAL A 45 12.81 -0.89 -13.95
CA VAL A 45 12.68 -1.76 -15.14
C VAL A 45 11.20 -1.90 -15.58
N ARG A 46 10.24 -1.76 -14.64
CA ARG A 46 8.80 -1.74 -14.94
C ARG A 46 8.38 -0.59 -15.86
N THR A 47 8.98 0.59 -15.69
CA THR A 47 8.68 1.77 -16.51
C THR A 47 9.23 1.61 -17.93
N THR A 48 10.42 1.01 -18.07
CA THR A 48 11.02 0.72 -19.38
C THR A 48 10.27 -0.36 -20.14
N LEU A 49 9.76 -1.39 -19.46
CA LEU A 49 8.96 -2.45 -20.08
C LEU A 49 7.58 -1.96 -20.55
N SER A 50 6.98 -0.96 -19.87
CA SER A 50 5.73 -0.34 -20.33
C SER A 50 5.93 0.50 -21.58
N SER A 51 7.11 1.13 -21.75
CA SER A 51 7.44 1.92 -22.93
C SER A 51 7.79 1.07 -24.18
N ILE A 52 8.05 -0.22 -24.02
CA ILE A 52 8.34 -1.16 -25.13
C ILE A 52 7.04 -1.80 -25.69
N GLY A 53 5.86 -1.30 -25.31
CA GLY A 53 4.58 -1.75 -25.88
C GLY A 53 4.15 -3.18 -25.49
N LYS A 54 4.85 -3.85 -24.56
CA LYS A 54 4.31 -5.06 -23.94
C LYS A 54 3.29 -4.63 -22.89
N GLU A 55 2.01 -4.73 -23.24
CA GLU A 55 0.92 -4.67 -22.24
C GLU A 55 1.20 -5.72 -21.17
N ILE A 56 1.80 -5.29 -20.06
CA ILE A 56 1.77 -6.07 -18.85
C ILE A 56 0.29 -6.05 -18.48
N LYS A 57 -0.44 -7.14 -18.82
CA LYS A 57 -1.78 -7.39 -18.29
C LYS A 57 -1.68 -7.09 -16.80
N ARG A 58 -2.20 -5.94 -16.38
CA ARG A 58 -2.34 -5.63 -14.96
C ARG A 58 -3.15 -6.78 -14.42
N LYS A 59 -2.55 -7.60 -13.54
CA LYS A 59 -3.31 -8.63 -12.84
C LYS A 59 -4.56 -7.94 -12.38
N GLU A 60 -5.70 -8.34 -12.92
CA GLU A 60 -7.00 -7.82 -12.52
C GLU A 60 -6.98 -7.87 -11.00
N LYS A 61 -7.19 -6.72 -10.38
CA LYS A 61 -7.24 -6.66 -8.93
C LYS A 61 -8.37 -7.57 -8.56
N GLN A 62 -8.03 -8.76 -8.01
CA GLN A 62 -9.03 -9.72 -7.57
C GLN A 62 -10.07 -8.95 -6.78
N ALA A 63 -11.34 -9.11 -7.16
CA ALA A 63 -12.45 -8.46 -6.47
C ALA A 63 -12.29 -8.73 -4.97
N LEU A 64 -12.28 -7.67 -4.17
CA LEU A 64 -12.08 -7.79 -2.72
C LEU A 64 -13.31 -8.49 -2.13
N ASP A 65 -13.13 -9.69 -1.63
CA ASP A 65 -14.15 -10.39 -0.86
C ASP A 65 -14.35 -9.67 0.47
N TYR A 66 -15.34 -8.82 0.52
CA TYR A 66 -15.61 -7.98 1.69
C TYR A 66 -15.88 -8.79 2.96
N SER A 67 -16.54 -9.93 2.83
CA SER A 67 -16.82 -10.86 3.94
C SER A 67 -15.56 -11.51 4.52
N LYS A 68 -14.53 -11.75 3.70
CA LYS A 68 -13.25 -12.29 4.17
C LYS A 68 -12.41 -11.27 4.94
N ILE A 69 -12.70 -9.98 4.75
CA ILE A 69 -11.99 -8.89 5.45
C ILE A 69 -12.57 -8.69 6.85
N LEU A 70 -13.91 -8.69 7.00
CA LEU A 70 -14.62 -8.56 8.26
C LEU A 70 -15.01 -9.97 8.74
N ILE A 71 -14.31 -10.50 9.74
CA ILE A 71 -14.49 -11.88 10.20
C ILE A 71 -15.70 -11.96 11.12
N GLN A 72 -15.70 -11.24 12.24
CA GLN A 72 -16.81 -11.24 13.18
C GLN A 72 -16.86 -9.95 13.99
N PRO A 73 -18.06 -9.53 14.46
CA PRO A 73 -18.20 -8.44 15.40
C PRO A 73 -17.75 -8.88 16.80
N ILE A 74 -17.30 -7.93 17.61
CA ILE A 74 -16.88 -8.17 18.99
C ILE A 74 -17.86 -7.47 19.94
N SER A 75 -18.61 -8.26 20.69
CA SER A 75 -19.46 -7.79 21.78
C SER A 75 -18.66 -7.86 23.09
N SER A 76 -18.64 -6.78 23.84
CA SER A 76 -18.19 -6.69 25.22
C SER A 76 -18.71 -5.37 25.78
N ASP A 77 -18.92 -5.26 27.09
CA ASP A 77 -19.47 -4.05 27.73
C ASP A 77 -18.72 -2.78 27.32
N LYS A 78 -17.38 -2.87 27.23
CA LYS A 78 -16.54 -1.76 26.78
C LYS A 78 -16.82 -1.35 25.32
N ASN A 79 -17.18 -2.30 24.46
CA ASN A 79 -17.49 -2.02 23.05
C ASN A 79 -18.91 -1.50 22.90
N ILE A 80 -19.87 -1.99 23.69
CA ILE A 80 -21.25 -1.47 23.76
C ILE A 80 -21.20 0.00 24.16
N HIS A 81 -20.46 0.32 25.21
CA HIS A 81 -20.28 1.70 25.65
C HIS A 81 -19.63 2.63 24.59
N LYS A 82 -18.73 2.09 23.76
CA LYS A 82 -18.17 2.84 22.61
C LYS A 82 -19.18 3.00 21.47
N MET A 83 -20.09 2.05 21.29
CA MET A 83 -21.17 2.20 20.32
C MET A 83 -22.08 3.35 20.71
N GLU A 84 -22.50 3.38 21.95
CA GLU A 84 -23.43 4.40 22.48
C GLU A 84 -22.81 5.80 22.49
N LYS A 85 -21.62 5.93 23.08
CA LYS A 85 -20.98 7.26 23.28
C LYS A 85 -20.21 7.77 22.06
N GLN A 86 -19.61 6.88 21.28
CA GLN A 86 -18.68 7.27 20.21
C GLN A 86 -19.12 6.84 18.81
N ASN A 87 -20.30 6.25 18.67
CA ASN A 87 -20.80 5.70 17.42
C ASN A 87 -19.76 4.80 16.72
N THR A 88 -19.14 3.89 17.48
CA THR A 88 -17.99 3.09 17.03
C THR A 88 -18.26 1.61 17.20
N LEU A 89 -18.23 0.86 16.11
CA LEU A 89 -18.33 -0.60 16.09
C LEU A 89 -16.96 -1.27 16.12
N THR A 90 -16.85 -2.41 16.80
CA THR A 90 -15.62 -3.17 16.91
C THR A 90 -15.75 -4.51 16.20
N PHE A 91 -14.83 -4.77 15.26
CA PHE A 91 -14.78 -6.02 14.49
C PHE A 91 -13.42 -6.71 14.60
N LEU A 92 -13.43 -8.04 14.59
CA LEU A 92 -12.28 -8.84 14.28
C LEU A 92 -12.09 -8.83 12.76
N VAL A 93 -10.88 -8.54 12.29
CA VAL A 93 -10.59 -8.40 10.87
C VAL A 93 -9.39 -9.24 10.47
N SER A 94 -9.25 -9.51 9.18
CA SER A 94 -8.09 -10.22 8.63
C SER A 94 -6.78 -9.51 8.98
N LYS A 95 -5.74 -10.28 9.34
CA LYS A 95 -4.42 -9.77 9.73
C LYS A 95 -3.81 -8.84 8.68
N ASN A 96 -4.00 -9.16 7.41
CA ASN A 96 -3.40 -8.45 6.28
C ASN A 96 -4.26 -7.28 5.78
N ALA A 97 -5.49 -7.11 6.28
CA ALA A 97 -6.39 -6.06 5.85
C ALA A 97 -5.85 -4.67 6.21
N THR A 98 -5.85 -3.76 5.25
CA THR A 98 -5.51 -2.34 5.46
C THR A 98 -6.74 -1.55 5.95
N LYS A 99 -6.51 -0.40 6.60
CA LYS A 99 -7.61 0.47 7.05
C LYS A 99 -8.53 0.90 5.91
N GLY A 100 -7.97 1.14 4.71
CA GLY A 100 -8.74 1.48 3.51
C GLY A 100 -9.65 0.33 3.06
N GLN A 101 -9.13 -0.90 3.02
CA GLN A 101 -9.92 -2.09 2.68
C GLN A 101 -11.05 -2.31 3.69
N ILE A 102 -10.77 -2.20 5.00
CA ILE A 102 -11.77 -2.33 6.07
C ILE A 102 -12.88 -1.28 5.91
N LYS A 103 -12.50 -0.02 5.64
CA LYS A 103 -13.45 1.07 5.40
C LYS A 103 -14.36 0.77 4.21
N THR A 104 -13.79 0.36 3.08
CA THR A 104 -14.55 0.06 1.86
C THR A 104 -15.45 -1.16 2.05
N SER A 105 -14.94 -2.22 2.69
CA SER A 105 -15.70 -3.44 2.95
C SER A 105 -16.90 -3.17 3.86
N PHE A 106 -16.69 -2.45 4.95
CA PHE A 106 -17.75 -2.10 5.87
C PHE A 106 -18.83 -1.22 5.21
N ALA A 107 -18.40 -0.18 4.49
CA ALA A 107 -19.32 0.72 3.79
C ALA A 107 -20.17 -0.02 2.74
N LYS A 108 -19.62 -1.01 2.05
CA LYS A 108 -20.34 -1.79 1.04
C LYS A 108 -21.26 -2.85 1.63
N LEU A 109 -20.87 -3.51 2.75
CA LEU A 109 -21.70 -4.53 3.38
C LEU A 109 -22.91 -3.95 4.10
N TYR A 110 -22.74 -2.82 4.77
CA TYR A 110 -23.78 -2.22 5.62
C TYR A 110 -24.40 -0.94 5.03
N ASN A 111 -23.94 -0.49 3.87
CA ASN A 111 -24.38 0.73 3.18
C ASN A 111 -24.32 2.00 4.04
N VAL A 112 -23.25 2.13 4.87
CA VAL A 112 -23.06 3.23 5.81
C VAL A 112 -21.73 3.94 5.58
N LYS A 113 -21.74 5.26 5.76
CA LYS A 113 -20.52 6.08 5.64
C LYS A 113 -19.64 5.95 6.88
N VAL A 114 -18.37 5.53 6.66
CA VAL A 114 -17.38 5.38 7.72
C VAL A 114 -16.52 6.63 7.83
N ARG A 115 -16.48 7.24 9.03
CA ARG A 115 -15.64 8.41 9.31
C ARG A 115 -14.17 8.03 9.44
N LYS A 116 -13.85 7.10 10.34
CA LYS A 116 -12.47 6.71 10.67
C LYS A 116 -12.39 5.23 11.04
N VAL A 117 -11.27 4.58 10.69
CA VAL A 117 -10.95 3.22 11.10
C VAL A 117 -9.63 3.23 11.86
N ASN A 118 -9.66 2.74 13.11
CA ASN A 118 -8.48 2.48 13.91
C ASN A 118 -8.29 0.98 14.05
N THR A 119 -7.05 0.51 14.04
CA THR A 119 -6.74 -0.92 14.14
C THR A 119 -5.75 -1.17 15.27
N LEU A 120 -5.93 -2.28 15.96
CA LEU A 120 -5.06 -2.78 17.02
C LEU A 120 -4.73 -4.24 16.73
N ARG A 121 -3.51 -4.66 17.01
CA ARG A 121 -3.13 -6.06 17.05
C ARG A 121 -3.15 -6.54 18.50
N THR A 122 -3.85 -7.65 18.75
CA THR A 122 -3.88 -8.27 20.07
C THR A 122 -2.63 -9.12 20.28
N PRO A 123 -2.23 -9.44 21.53
CA PRO A 123 -1.12 -10.36 21.82
C PRO A 123 -1.28 -11.73 21.16
N GLU A 124 -2.53 -12.22 21.02
CA GLU A 124 -2.89 -13.46 20.31
C GLU A 124 -2.65 -13.39 18.79
N GLY A 125 -2.14 -12.28 18.27
CA GLY A 125 -1.91 -12.08 16.84
C GLY A 125 -3.15 -11.80 16.02
N LYS A 126 -4.33 -11.62 16.63
CA LYS A 126 -5.57 -11.22 15.95
C LYS A 126 -5.58 -9.70 15.74
N LYS A 127 -6.30 -9.21 14.72
CA LYS A 127 -6.45 -7.79 14.43
C LYS A 127 -7.86 -7.33 14.75
N LYS A 128 -7.98 -6.35 15.64
CA LYS A 128 -9.26 -5.67 15.95
C LYS A 128 -9.33 -4.34 15.20
N ALA A 129 -10.48 -4.01 14.65
CA ALA A 129 -10.76 -2.74 14.00
C ALA A 129 -11.89 -2.00 14.73
N PHE A 130 -11.62 -0.74 15.06
CA PHE A 130 -12.61 0.18 15.61
C PHE A 130 -13.09 1.08 14.47
N ILE A 131 -14.34 0.91 14.07
CA ILE A 131 -14.95 1.56 12.91
C ILE A 131 -15.90 2.65 13.43
N ARG A 132 -15.50 3.91 13.31
CA ARG A 132 -16.32 5.05 13.70
C ARG A 132 -17.18 5.48 12.52
N LEU A 133 -18.47 5.55 12.71
CA LEU A 133 -19.44 5.95 11.70
C LEU A 133 -19.59 7.48 11.61
N GLN A 134 -20.16 7.94 10.51
CA GLN A 134 -20.28 9.38 10.24
C GLN A 134 -21.57 9.97 10.78
N GLY A 135 -22.67 9.24 10.81
CA GLY A 135 -23.96 9.68 11.34
C GLY A 135 -24.05 9.52 12.87
N ASP A 136 -25.12 10.06 13.44
CA ASP A 136 -25.43 9.87 14.84
C ASP A 136 -26.31 8.62 15.01
N LYS A 137 -25.94 7.76 15.96
CA LYS A 137 -26.65 6.51 16.33
C LYS A 137 -26.71 5.39 15.28
N ASP A 138 -26.05 5.51 14.13
CA ASP A 138 -26.02 4.44 13.10
C ASP A 138 -25.42 3.14 13.64
N ALA A 139 -24.51 3.22 14.62
CA ALA A 139 -23.85 2.05 15.21
C ALA A 139 -24.84 1.13 15.94
N LEU A 140 -25.79 1.67 16.67
CA LEU A 140 -26.82 0.90 17.39
C LEU A 140 -27.76 0.19 16.40
N GLY A 141 -28.21 0.88 15.37
CA GLY A 141 -29.07 0.30 14.34
C GLY A 141 -28.37 -0.83 13.55
N ILE A 142 -27.06 -0.70 13.31
CA ILE A 142 -26.28 -1.77 12.68
C ILE A 142 -26.03 -2.92 13.67
N ALA A 143 -25.73 -2.62 14.93
CA ALA A 143 -25.52 -3.62 15.97
C ALA A 143 -26.74 -4.52 16.14
N SER A 144 -27.94 -3.94 16.15
CA SER A 144 -29.20 -4.68 16.16
C SER A 144 -29.38 -5.56 14.92
N LYS A 145 -29.05 -5.05 13.72
CA LYS A 145 -29.10 -5.86 12.48
C LYS A 145 -28.12 -7.04 12.46
N ILE A 146 -27.01 -6.93 13.16
CA ILE A 146 -25.96 -7.96 13.23
C ILE A 146 -26.25 -8.95 14.40
N GLY A 147 -27.19 -8.61 15.30
CA GLY A 147 -27.50 -9.42 16.48
C GLY A 147 -26.48 -9.26 17.61
N LEU A 148 -25.92 -8.06 17.78
CA LEU A 148 -25.01 -7.72 18.89
C LEU A 148 -25.76 -7.19 20.11
N LEU A 149 -26.97 -6.78 19.92
CA LEU A 149 -27.92 -6.26 20.93
C LEU A 149 -29.17 -7.10 20.94
#